data_b72639e98b23a98a83f3b85decc38138
#
_entry.id   b72639e98b23a98a83f3b85decc38138
#
_cell.length_a   1.000
_cell.length_b   1.000
_cell.length_c   1.000
_cell.angle_alpha   90.00
_cell.angle_beta   90.00
_cell.angle_gamma   90.00
#
_symmetry.space_group_name_H-M   'P 1'
#
loop_
_entity.id
_entity.type
_entity.pdbx_description
1 polymer ?
#
loop_
_entity_poly.entity_id
_entity_poly.type
_entity_poly.pdbx_seq_one_letter_code
_entity_poly.pdbx_strand_id
1 'polypeptide(L)'
;MLDSIRQQFVFFHLKTQPFDWRHFDDLRGMTLGGGLEYSYGPAFDAFLAKEKVRIERVSSDRQNFEKLLKERVVLYPQELNVGYAALRNEFSREDAERITHHPKPLLINLSYLMLPKRLAQSETLRERFDARLQQFRQDGRYQQYFDALQAGHYQPVPE
;
A
#
# COMPACT_ATOMS: atom_id res chain seq x y z
N MET A 1 19.55 -11.87 5.98
CA MET A 1 18.05 -11.93 6.12
C MET A 1 17.45 -11.29 4.91
N LEU A 2 16.63 -12.02 4.17
CA LEU A 2 15.90 -11.49 3.01
C LEU A 2 14.62 -10.79 3.46
N ASP A 3 14.25 -9.69 2.75
CA ASP A 3 12.93 -9.10 2.88
C ASP A 3 11.87 -10.11 2.44
N SER A 4 10.85 -10.33 3.26
CA SER A 4 9.77 -11.28 2.93
C SER A 4 8.74 -10.67 1.99
N ILE A 5 8.40 -9.40 2.20
CA ILE A 5 7.42 -8.66 1.40
C ILE A 5 7.96 -7.26 1.12
N ARG A 6 7.73 -6.78 -0.11
CA ARG A 6 7.96 -5.40 -0.54
C ARG A 6 6.61 -4.72 -0.72
N GLN A 7 6.18 -3.99 0.29
CA GLN A 7 4.95 -3.22 0.24
C GLN A 7 5.21 -1.91 -0.50
N GLN A 8 4.35 -1.61 -1.46
CA GLN A 8 4.42 -0.35 -2.21
C GLN A 8 3.27 0.55 -1.77
N PHE A 9 3.59 1.67 -1.14
CA PHE A 9 2.63 2.72 -0.89
C PHE A 9 2.59 3.63 -2.10
N VAL A 10 1.40 3.85 -2.63
CA VAL A 10 1.15 4.64 -3.85
C VAL A 10 0.09 5.69 -3.57
N PHE A 11 0.00 6.71 -4.43
CA PHE A 11 -1.12 7.62 -4.40
C PHE A 11 -2.25 7.10 -5.29
N PHE A 12 -3.40 6.78 -4.68
CA PHE A 12 -4.64 6.53 -5.38
C PHE A 12 -5.30 7.85 -5.75
N HIS A 13 -5.92 7.89 -6.95
CA HIS A 13 -6.61 9.06 -7.47
C HIS A 13 -7.71 8.66 -8.47
N LEU A 14 -8.58 9.58 -8.84
CA LEU A 14 -9.56 9.35 -9.89
C LEU A 14 -8.88 9.32 -11.27
N LYS A 15 -9.32 8.41 -12.15
CA LYS A 15 -8.83 8.35 -13.55
C LYS A 15 -9.12 9.63 -14.33
N THR A 16 -10.21 10.34 -13.96
CA THR A 16 -10.62 11.62 -14.55
C THR A 16 -9.78 12.81 -14.10
N GLN A 17 -8.97 12.63 -13.04
CA GLN A 17 -8.06 13.63 -12.50
C GLN A 17 -6.61 13.12 -12.62
N PRO A 18 -6.02 13.16 -13.83
CA PRO A 18 -4.65 12.71 -14.04
C PRO A 18 -3.69 13.53 -13.18
N PHE A 19 -2.77 12.82 -12.56
CA PHE A 19 -1.82 13.35 -11.60
C PHE A 19 -0.43 12.84 -11.93
N ASP A 20 0.56 13.72 -11.86
CA ASP A 20 1.98 13.36 -11.91
C ASP A 20 2.74 14.09 -10.81
N TRP A 21 3.82 13.48 -10.31
CA TRP A 21 4.66 14.06 -9.29
C TRP A 21 6.09 13.52 -9.38
N ARG A 22 7.03 14.37 -9.08
CA ARG A 22 8.46 14.04 -9.02
C ARG A 22 9.01 14.21 -7.62
N HIS A 23 8.56 15.26 -6.94
CA HIS A 23 8.95 15.64 -5.58
C HIS A 23 7.70 15.88 -4.75
N PHE A 24 7.81 15.82 -3.43
CA PHE A 24 6.68 16.11 -2.54
C PHE A 24 6.15 17.54 -2.69
N ASP A 25 7.00 18.47 -3.13
CA ASP A 25 6.60 19.85 -3.38
C ASP A 25 5.48 19.96 -4.45
N ASP A 26 5.38 18.99 -5.35
CA ASP A 26 4.32 18.94 -6.37
C ASP A 26 2.92 18.70 -5.76
N LEU A 27 2.88 18.28 -4.50
CA LEU A 27 1.63 18.04 -3.75
C LEU A 27 1.09 19.31 -3.06
N ARG A 28 1.81 20.43 -3.13
CA ARG A 28 1.39 21.68 -2.50
C ARG A 28 0.07 22.16 -3.09
N GLY A 29 -0.83 22.62 -2.21
CA GLY A 29 -2.16 23.06 -2.58
C GLY A 29 -3.18 21.94 -2.80
N MET A 30 -2.75 20.67 -2.76
CA MET A 30 -3.67 19.53 -2.84
C MET A 30 -4.22 19.18 -1.46
N THR A 31 -5.45 18.64 -1.44
CA THR A 31 -6.04 18.05 -0.24
C THR A 31 -5.93 16.52 -0.35
N LEU A 32 -5.25 15.90 0.59
CA LEU A 32 -5.00 14.47 0.64
C LEU A 32 -5.94 13.79 1.64
N GLY A 33 -6.35 12.56 1.34
CA GLY A 33 -6.90 11.64 2.34
C GLY A 33 -5.78 10.98 3.14
N GLY A 34 -6.12 10.39 4.28
CA GLY A 34 -5.17 9.63 5.08
C GLY A 34 -5.82 8.79 6.17
N GLY A 35 -5.12 7.78 6.68
CA GLY A 35 -5.52 7.00 7.85
C GLY A 35 -5.20 7.74 9.16
N LEU A 36 -6.09 7.59 10.15
CA LEU A 36 -5.80 8.05 11.52
C LEU A 36 -4.55 7.32 12.03
N GLU A 37 -3.63 8.08 12.64
CA GLU A 37 -2.39 7.57 13.24
C GLU A 37 -1.47 6.80 12.26
N TYR A 38 -1.74 6.88 10.96
CA TYR A 38 -0.93 6.21 9.93
C TYR A 38 0.31 7.05 9.60
N SER A 39 1.47 6.39 9.56
CA SER A 39 2.71 6.94 9.00
C SER A 39 2.87 6.45 7.56
N TYR A 40 3.22 7.36 6.69
CA TYR A 40 3.54 7.06 5.29
C TYR A 40 5.04 7.15 4.99
N GLY A 41 5.83 6.95 6.05
CA GLY A 41 7.28 7.00 6.01
C GLY A 41 7.84 8.37 6.44
N PRO A 42 9.03 8.35 7.08
CA PRO A 42 9.59 9.53 7.76
C PRO A 42 9.77 10.73 6.84
N ALA A 43 10.14 10.52 5.58
CA ALA A 43 10.34 11.61 4.63
C ALA A 43 9.04 12.33 4.27
N PHE A 44 7.96 11.56 4.01
CA PHE A 44 6.66 12.14 3.68
C PHE A 44 5.98 12.74 4.91
N ASP A 45 6.08 12.09 6.06
CA ASP A 45 5.53 12.61 7.32
C ASP A 45 6.21 13.94 7.72
N ALA A 46 7.53 14.05 7.53
CA ALA A 46 8.26 15.29 7.75
C ALA A 46 7.83 16.40 6.76
N PHE A 47 7.59 16.05 5.50
CA PHE A 47 7.07 16.99 4.51
C PHE A 47 5.69 17.50 4.89
N LEU A 48 4.75 16.60 5.26
CA LEU A 48 3.41 16.99 5.70
C LEU A 48 3.43 17.95 6.90
N ALA A 49 4.31 17.68 7.86
CA ALA A 49 4.45 18.51 9.06
C ALA A 49 5.03 19.90 8.73
N LYS A 50 6.05 19.95 7.86
CA LYS A 50 6.75 21.19 7.49
C LYS A 50 5.92 22.10 6.60
N GLU A 51 5.37 21.53 5.52
CA GLU A 51 4.73 22.30 4.45
C GLU A 51 3.24 22.55 4.73
N LYS A 52 2.70 22.06 5.85
CA LYS A 52 1.29 22.22 6.24
C LYS A 52 0.33 21.79 5.13
N VAL A 53 0.69 20.75 4.38
CA VAL A 53 -0.19 20.17 3.36
C VAL A 53 -1.45 19.63 4.04
N ARG A 54 -2.59 19.94 3.47
CA ARG A 54 -3.87 19.52 4.01
C ARG A 54 -4.05 18.03 3.83
N ILE A 55 -4.06 17.28 4.93
CA ILE A 55 -4.39 15.87 4.98
C ILE A 55 -5.62 15.64 5.87
N GLU A 56 -6.66 15.06 5.30
CA GLU A 56 -7.91 14.74 6.00
C GLU A 56 -7.89 13.28 6.42
N ARG A 57 -7.63 13.05 7.70
CA ARG A 57 -7.49 11.70 8.25
C ARG A 57 -8.83 11.12 8.70
N VAL A 58 -9.06 9.85 8.35
CA VAL A 58 -10.26 9.08 8.72
C VAL A 58 -9.85 7.66 9.15
N SER A 59 -10.79 6.93 9.77
CA SER A 59 -10.51 5.64 10.40
C SER A 59 -10.51 4.44 9.45
N SER A 60 -10.99 4.58 8.20
CA SER A 60 -11.07 3.46 7.27
C SER A 60 -10.67 3.82 5.83
N ASP A 61 -10.22 2.80 5.08
CA ASP A 61 -9.93 2.92 3.66
C ASP A 61 -11.19 3.29 2.87
N ARG A 62 -12.33 2.70 3.24
CA ARG A 62 -13.63 3.01 2.65
C ARG A 62 -13.93 4.50 2.67
N GLN A 63 -13.79 5.15 3.83
CA GLN A 63 -14.04 6.59 3.94
C GLN A 63 -13.09 7.43 3.09
N ASN A 64 -11.82 7.02 2.96
CA ASN A 64 -10.86 7.70 2.10
C ASN A 64 -11.23 7.56 0.61
N PHE A 65 -11.59 6.36 0.15
CA PHE A 65 -12.03 6.15 -1.24
C PHE A 65 -13.37 6.84 -1.53
N GLU A 66 -14.31 6.89 -0.59
CA GLU A 66 -15.53 7.68 -0.73
C GLU A 66 -15.25 9.18 -0.90
N LYS A 67 -14.22 9.70 -0.19
CA LYS A 67 -13.78 11.09 -0.38
C LYS A 67 -13.16 11.34 -1.74
N LEU A 68 -12.37 10.39 -2.28
CA LEU A 68 -11.88 10.47 -3.65
C LEU A 68 -13.03 10.49 -4.66
N LEU A 69 -13.98 9.56 -4.54
CA LEU A 69 -15.15 9.47 -5.44
C LEU A 69 -16.02 10.72 -5.42
N LYS A 70 -16.09 11.40 -4.27
CA LYS A 70 -16.81 12.68 -4.07
C LYS A 70 -15.94 13.92 -4.32
N GLU A 71 -14.71 13.73 -4.82
CA GLU A 71 -13.75 14.81 -5.12
C GLU A 71 -13.44 15.74 -3.93
N ARG A 72 -13.62 15.22 -2.69
CA ARG A 72 -13.29 15.98 -1.46
C ARG A 72 -11.80 15.98 -1.18
N VAL A 73 -11.11 14.93 -1.59
CA VAL A 73 -9.66 14.81 -1.61
C VAL A 73 -9.22 14.39 -3.01
N VAL A 74 -8.04 14.79 -3.43
CA VAL A 74 -7.52 14.49 -4.77
C VAL A 74 -6.61 13.27 -4.80
N LEU A 75 -5.97 12.97 -3.68
CA LEU A 75 -5.03 11.85 -3.53
C LEU A 75 -5.29 11.11 -2.22
N TYR A 76 -5.09 9.80 -2.24
CA TYR A 76 -5.08 8.96 -1.05
C TYR A 76 -3.86 8.03 -1.06
N PRO A 77 -2.88 8.22 -0.15
CA PRO A 77 -1.74 7.33 -0.02
C PRO A 77 -2.15 6.03 0.70
N GLN A 78 -1.96 4.88 0.05
CA GLN A 78 -2.22 3.57 0.64
C GLN A 78 -1.29 2.52 0.04
N GLU A 79 -1.10 1.40 0.75
CA GLU A 79 -0.44 0.22 0.22
C GLU A 79 -1.25 -0.36 -0.94
N LEU A 80 -0.55 -0.71 -2.03
CA LEU A 80 -1.16 -1.04 -3.31
C LEU A 80 -2.19 -2.18 -3.22
N ASN A 81 -1.81 -3.30 -2.57
CA ASN A 81 -2.68 -4.47 -2.48
C ASN A 81 -3.84 -4.24 -1.49
N VAL A 82 -3.58 -3.54 -0.39
CA VAL A 82 -4.62 -3.15 0.59
C VAL A 82 -5.64 -2.24 -0.07
N GLY A 83 -5.20 -1.22 -0.79
CA GLY A 83 -6.10 -0.30 -1.48
C GLY A 83 -6.99 -1.00 -2.51
N TYR A 84 -6.42 -1.85 -3.36
CA TYR A 84 -7.23 -2.60 -4.32
C TYR A 84 -8.11 -3.67 -3.68
N ALA A 85 -7.71 -4.27 -2.56
CA ALA A 85 -8.57 -5.18 -1.81
C ALA A 85 -9.78 -4.43 -1.23
N ALA A 86 -9.59 -3.25 -0.64
CA ALA A 86 -10.67 -2.41 -0.16
C ALA A 86 -11.63 -2.02 -1.28
N LEU A 87 -11.11 -1.59 -2.43
CA LEU A 87 -11.94 -1.26 -3.60
C LEU A 87 -12.79 -2.44 -4.07
N ARG A 88 -12.22 -3.64 -4.15
CA ARG A 88 -12.97 -4.84 -4.57
C ARG A 88 -14.04 -5.28 -3.57
N ASN A 89 -13.74 -5.17 -2.27
CA ASN A 89 -14.59 -5.73 -1.24
C ASN A 89 -15.70 -4.79 -0.77
N GLU A 90 -15.50 -3.48 -0.90
CA GLU A 90 -16.35 -2.49 -0.24
C GLU A 90 -17.06 -1.54 -1.21
N PHE A 91 -16.75 -1.62 -2.52
CA PHE A 91 -17.31 -0.73 -3.54
C PHE A 91 -17.96 -1.50 -4.69
N SER A 92 -18.87 -0.84 -5.40
CA SER A 92 -19.35 -1.35 -6.66
C SER A 92 -18.21 -1.44 -7.68
N ARG A 93 -18.35 -2.34 -8.66
CA ARG A 93 -17.39 -2.43 -9.75
C ARG A 93 -17.23 -1.11 -10.49
N GLU A 94 -18.33 -0.41 -10.73
CA GLU A 94 -18.35 0.88 -11.40
C GLU A 94 -17.52 1.93 -10.65
N ASP A 95 -17.69 2.05 -9.33
CA ASP A 95 -16.93 3.00 -8.52
C ASP A 95 -15.45 2.61 -8.41
N ALA A 96 -15.16 1.32 -8.21
CA ALA A 96 -13.79 0.82 -8.15
C ALA A 96 -13.02 1.09 -9.46
N GLU A 97 -13.68 0.93 -10.62
CA GLU A 97 -13.08 1.18 -11.93
C GLU A 97 -12.78 2.67 -12.22
N ARG A 98 -13.37 3.59 -11.47
CA ARG A 98 -13.06 5.04 -11.57
C ARG A 98 -11.74 5.41 -10.90
N ILE A 99 -11.23 4.58 -10.02
CA ILE A 99 -10.02 4.82 -9.23
C ILE A 99 -8.84 4.10 -9.86
N THR A 100 -7.68 4.72 -9.81
CA THR A 100 -6.39 4.17 -10.20
C THR A 100 -5.31 4.65 -9.24
N HIS A 101 -4.07 4.27 -9.48
CA HIS A 101 -2.92 4.73 -8.69
C HIS A 101 -1.82 5.28 -9.58
N HIS A 102 -1.00 6.16 -9.01
CA HIS A 102 0.21 6.64 -9.68
C HIS A 102 1.29 5.54 -9.64
N PRO A 103 1.97 5.22 -10.78
CA PRO A 103 2.92 4.11 -10.85
C PRO A 103 4.19 4.31 -10.01
N LYS A 104 4.58 5.55 -9.72
CA LYS A 104 5.71 5.86 -8.85
C LYS A 104 5.31 5.67 -7.39
N PRO A 105 5.97 4.77 -6.64
CA PRO A 105 5.65 4.58 -5.23
C PRO A 105 6.10 5.80 -4.40
N LEU A 106 5.28 6.16 -3.43
CA LEU A 106 5.58 7.10 -2.36
C LEU A 106 6.63 6.53 -1.40
N LEU A 107 6.47 5.25 -1.07
CA LEU A 107 7.31 4.50 -0.15
C LEU A 107 7.36 3.03 -0.57
N ILE A 108 8.55 2.43 -0.49
CA ILE A 108 8.72 0.98 -0.51
C ILE A 108 9.10 0.55 0.90
N ASN A 109 8.21 -0.18 1.54
CA ASN A 109 8.42 -0.72 2.89
C ASN A 109 8.82 -2.21 2.79
N LEU A 110 9.94 -2.56 3.41
CA LEU A 110 10.45 -3.94 3.43
C LEU A 110 10.05 -4.61 4.73
N SER A 111 9.33 -5.73 4.64
CA SER A 111 8.98 -6.55 5.79
C SER A 111 9.92 -7.74 5.90
N TYR A 112 10.21 -8.14 7.13
CA TYR A 112 11.15 -9.22 7.44
C TYR A 112 10.52 -10.22 8.39
N LEU A 113 10.88 -11.51 8.23
CA LEU A 113 10.54 -12.51 9.23
C LEU A 113 11.37 -12.27 10.49
N MET A 114 10.69 -12.06 11.62
CA MET A 114 11.34 -11.86 12.91
C MET A 114 11.33 -13.16 13.72
N LEU A 115 12.50 -13.56 14.21
CA LEU A 115 12.70 -14.73 15.05
C LEU A 115 13.38 -14.31 16.37
N PRO A 116 12.97 -14.88 17.53
CA PRO A 116 13.57 -14.53 18.82
C PRO A 116 15.04 -14.96 18.87
N LYS A 117 15.97 -14.04 19.11
CA LYS A 117 17.41 -14.33 19.16
C LYS A 117 17.80 -15.34 20.24
N ARG A 118 17.00 -15.46 21.31
CA ARG A 118 17.25 -16.36 22.45
C ARG A 118 17.00 -17.84 22.17
N LEU A 119 16.32 -18.19 21.07
CA LEU A 119 16.02 -19.58 20.72
C LEU A 119 17.16 -20.12 19.86
N ALA A 120 17.77 -21.23 20.30
CA ALA A 120 18.91 -21.85 19.60
C ALA A 120 18.63 -22.20 18.12
N GLN A 121 17.38 -22.54 17.81
CA GLN A 121 16.95 -22.90 16.45
C GLN A 121 16.66 -21.70 15.52
N SER A 122 16.63 -20.46 16.06
CA SER A 122 16.23 -19.29 15.27
C SER A 122 17.17 -19.04 14.09
N GLU A 123 18.47 -19.25 14.26
CA GLU A 123 19.43 -19.08 13.17
C GLU A 123 19.17 -20.08 12.04
N THR A 124 19.04 -21.36 12.36
CA THR A 124 18.74 -22.43 11.38
C THR A 124 17.40 -22.20 10.68
N LEU A 125 16.37 -21.76 11.42
CA LEU A 125 15.06 -21.43 10.84
C LEU A 125 15.16 -20.25 9.89
N ARG A 126 15.91 -19.21 10.23
CA ARG A 126 16.16 -18.07 9.38
C ARG A 126 16.84 -18.47 8.06
N GLU A 127 17.91 -19.27 8.15
CA GLU A 127 18.63 -19.73 6.97
C GLU A 127 17.73 -20.57 6.03
N ARG A 128 16.96 -21.49 6.61
CA ARG A 128 15.98 -22.30 5.86
C ARG A 128 14.89 -21.44 5.20
N PHE A 129 14.39 -20.44 5.91
CA PHE A 129 13.41 -19.50 5.37
C PHE A 129 14.00 -18.68 4.22
N ASP A 130 15.18 -18.08 4.42
CA ASP A 130 15.84 -17.26 3.40
C ASP A 130 16.12 -18.10 2.12
N ALA A 131 16.62 -19.33 2.28
CA ALA A 131 16.88 -20.23 1.15
C ALA A 131 15.57 -20.57 0.40
N ARG A 132 14.49 -20.87 1.13
CA ARG A 132 13.21 -21.19 0.51
C ARG A 132 12.58 -19.99 -0.18
N LEU A 133 12.64 -18.82 0.45
CA LEU A 133 12.13 -17.57 -0.15
C LEU A 133 12.88 -17.23 -1.44
N GLN A 134 14.21 -17.40 -1.44
CA GLN A 134 15.02 -17.19 -2.64
C GLN A 134 14.60 -18.16 -3.76
N GLN A 135 14.37 -19.44 -3.45
CA GLN A 135 13.87 -20.41 -4.42
C GLN A 135 12.51 -20.02 -4.98
N PHE A 136 11.58 -19.57 -4.13
CA PHE A 136 10.25 -19.12 -4.56
C PHE A 136 10.32 -17.91 -5.50
N ARG A 137 11.30 -17.01 -5.28
CA ARG A 137 11.54 -15.88 -6.17
C ARG A 137 12.11 -16.31 -7.51
N GLN A 138 13.03 -17.29 -7.51
CA GLN A 138 13.69 -17.76 -8.73
C GLN A 138 12.76 -18.59 -9.62
N ASP A 139 11.89 -19.42 -9.06
CA ASP A 139 10.96 -20.28 -9.81
C ASP A 139 9.60 -19.63 -10.09
N GLY A 140 9.41 -18.35 -9.73
CA GLY A 140 8.22 -17.58 -10.02
C GLY A 140 7.05 -17.77 -9.07
N ARG A 141 7.10 -18.73 -8.14
CA ARG A 141 6.00 -18.97 -7.16
C ARG A 141 5.71 -17.75 -6.30
N TYR A 142 6.74 -17.00 -5.93
CA TYR A 142 6.56 -15.76 -5.17
C TYR A 142 5.64 -14.79 -5.90
N GLN A 143 5.89 -14.55 -7.19
CA GLN A 143 5.06 -13.66 -7.99
C GLN A 143 3.64 -14.21 -8.18
N GLN A 144 3.48 -15.51 -8.40
CA GLN A 144 2.17 -16.15 -8.54
C GLN A 144 1.24 -15.92 -7.34
N TYR A 145 1.78 -15.90 -6.11
CA TYR A 145 0.97 -15.57 -4.92
C TYR A 145 0.45 -14.14 -4.94
N PHE A 146 1.26 -13.18 -5.38
CA PHE A 146 0.83 -11.77 -5.49
C PHE A 146 -0.14 -11.57 -6.66
N ASP A 147 0.07 -12.23 -7.78
CA ASP A 147 -0.86 -12.20 -8.91
C ASP A 147 -2.24 -12.77 -8.51
N ALA A 148 -2.26 -13.88 -7.77
CA ALA A 148 -3.47 -14.46 -7.23
C ALA A 148 -4.16 -13.54 -6.20
N LEU A 149 -3.39 -12.85 -5.34
CA LEU A 149 -3.91 -11.84 -4.42
C LEU A 149 -4.56 -10.69 -5.19
N GLN A 150 -3.89 -10.17 -6.21
CA GLN A 150 -4.40 -9.08 -7.04
C GLN A 150 -5.64 -9.50 -7.84
N ALA A 151 -5.73 -10.77 -8.26
CA ALA A 151 -6.90 -11.35 -8.90
C ALA A 151 -8.05 -11.64 -7.92
N GLY A 152 -7.84 -11.48 -6.59
CA GLY A 152 -8.88 -11.70 -5.58
C GLY A 152 -9.09 -13.15 -5.15
N HIS A 153 -8.15 -14.06 -5.46
CA HIS A 153 -8.30 -15.49 -5.14
C HIS A 153 -8.30 -15.82 -3.63
N TYR A 154 -7.84 -14.89 -2.79
CA TYR A 154 -7.77 -15.07 -1.33
C TYR A 154 -8.86 -14.31 -0.58
N GLN A 155 -9.96 -13.98 -1.23
CA GLN A 155 -11.09 -13.36 -0.56
C GLN A 155 -11.80 -14.39 0.34
N PRO A 156 -12.31 -13.96 1.52
CA PRO A 156 -13.21 -14.81 2.29
C PRO A 156 -14.40 -15.23 1.41
N VAL A 157 -14.73 -16.51 1.43
CA VAL A 157 -15.99 -16.96 0.82
C VAL A 157 -17.11 -16.32 1.63
N PRO A 158 -18.06 -15.58 1.03
CA PRO A 158 -19.23 -15.08 1.74
C PRO A 158 -19.95 -16.26 2.39
N GLU A 159 -20.26 -16.16 3.71
CA GLU A 159 -21.10 -17.11 4.42
C GLU A 159 -22.53 -17.15 3.86
#